data_769966c697e3c3d366a97dd92e4c1e2a
#
_entry.id   769966c697e3c3d366a97dd92e4c1e2a
#
_cell.length_a   1.000
_cell.length_b   1.000
_cell.length_c   1.000
_cell.angle_alpha   90.00
_cell.angle_beta   90.00
_cell.angle_gamma   90.00
#
_symmetry.space_group_name_H-M   'P 1'
#
loop_
_entity.id
_entity.type
_entity.pdbx_description
1 polymer ?
#
loop_
_entity_poly.entity_id
_entity_poly.type
_entity_poly.pdbx_seq_one_letter_code
_entity_poly.pdbx_strand_id
1 'polypeptide(L)'
;LLVKSHSGPTAMARRGLSLAIQYWTSRGWGVADVNYGGSTGFGRAYRERLNGGWGVVDVSDCAAAAQALITAGRAHPERIAIEGGSAGGFTTLAALCFTDVFRAGACRYAVCDLTAMAVDTHRFEARYLDTLVGAWPEDRARYDERSPLQHADRIRCPVLFFQGLQDKVVPPEQTERMAAALRANGVPVEVRLFEQEGHGFRDSAVQIQVLEETEAFFRERLGI
;
A
#
# COMPACT_ATOMS: atom_id res chain seq x y z
N LEU A 1 0.68 6.20 -15.10
CA LEU A 1 1.00 6.86 -13.82
C LEU A 1 1.17 5.82 -12.73
N LEU A 2 2.22 5.95 -11.94
CA LEU A 2 2.43 5.20 -10.71
C LEU A 2 2.16 6.12 -9.51
N VAL A 3 1.19 5.77 -8.69
CA VAL A 3 0.95 6.40 -7.39
C VAL A 3 1.68 5.60 -6.31
N LYS A 4 2.43 6.30 -5.46
CA LYS A 4 3.15 5.69 -4.33
C LYS A 4 2.53 6.15 -3.03
N SER A 5 2.19 5.19 -2.16
CA SER A 5 1.80 5.41 -0.77
C SER A 5 2.95 5.04 0.15
N HIS A 6 3.46 6.01 0.90
CA HIS A 6 4.58 5.79 1.80
C HIS A 6 4.19 4.93 3.01
N SER A 7 5.17 4.25 3.59
CA SER A 7 5.02 3.49 4.83
C SER A 7 4.92 4.39 6.06
N GLY A 8 4.70 3.79 7.21
CA GLY A 8 4.70 4.49 8.50
C GLY A 8 3.50 4.13 9.36
N PRO A 9 2.29 4.63 9.12
CA PRO A 9 1.81 5.59 8.11
C PRO A 9 2.14 7.06 8.41
N THR A 10 2.59 7.39 9.62
CA THR A 10 2.98 8.75 10.01
C THR A 10 4.44 9.06 9.65
N ALA A 11 4.85 8.76 8.43
CA ALA A 11 6.12 9.13 7.82
C ALA A 11 5.90 10.19 6.72
N MET A 12 6.74 10.23 5.70
CA MET A 12 6.56 11.14 4.56
C MET A 12 7.29 10.64 3.32
N ALA A 13 6.79 10.99 2.14
CA ALA A 13 7.52 10.97 0.89
C ALA A 13 8.57 12.10 0.92
N ARG A 14 9.84 11.74 0.75
CA ARG A 14 10.96 12.67 0.87
C ARG A 14 11.25 13.38 -0.45
N ARG A 15 11.66 14.65 -0.39
CA ARG A 15 12.02 15.46 -1.57
C ARG A 15 13.43 15.20 -2.10
N GLY A 16 14.21 14.35 -1.46
CA GLY A 16 15.57 14.01 -1.89
C GLY A 16 15.58 13.14 -3.14
N LEU A 17 16.76 13.00 -3.75
CA LEU A 17 16.97 12.08 -4.86
C LEU A 17 16.62 10.65 -4.44
N SER A 18 15.76 10.00 -5.19
CA SER A 18 15.39 8.60 -5.03
C SER A 18 15.71 7.84 -6.32
N LEU A 19 16.66 6.91 -6.24
CA LEU A 19 17.02 6.07 -7.39
C LEU A 19 15.84 5.23 -7.87
N ALA A 20 14.99 4.77 -6.95
CA ALA A 20 13.77 4.04 -7.29
C ALA A 20 12.80 4.92 -8.11
N ILE A 21 12.63 6.21 -7.76
CA ILE A 21 11.81 7.12 -8.56
C ILE A 21 12.48 7.38 -9.91
N GLN A 22 13.82 7.54 -9.95
CA GLN A 22 14.54 7.72 -11.22
C GLN A 22 14.44 6.48 -12.11
N TYR A 23 14.43 5.28 -11.54
CA TYR A 23 14.17 4.05 -12.28
C TYR A 23 12.85 4.14 -13.05
N TRP A 24 11.77 4.54 -12.40
CA TRP A 24 10.45 4.69 -13.01
C TRP A 24 10.40 5.80 -14.07
N THR A 25 10.87 6.98 -13.72
CA THR A 25 10.76 8.15 -14.60
C THR A 25 11.63 8.02 -15.85
N SER A 26 12.81 7.40 -15.76
CA SER A 26 13.68 7.12 -16.91
C SER A 26 13.07 6.10 -17.89
N ARG A 27 12.04 5.37 -17.48
CA ARG A 27 11.32 4.38 -18.28
C ARG A 27 9.96 4.86 -18.78
N GLY A 28 9.71 6.17 -18.68
CA GLY A 28 8.50 6.81 -19.20
C GLY A 28 7.30 6.80 -18.24
N TRP A 29 7.49 6.46 -16.97
CA TRP A 29 6.45 6.53 -15.96
C TRP A 29 6.34 7.93 -15.37
N GLY A 30 5.11 8.45 -15.23
CA GLY A 30 4.85 9.51 -14.26
C GLY A 30 4.75 8.91 -12.85
N VAL A 31 5.32 9.57 -11.85
CA VAL A 31 5.25 9.14 -10.45
C VAL A 31 4.61 10.22 -9.60
N ALA A 32 3.58 9.84 -8.84
CA ALA A 32 2.97 10.65 -7.80
C ALA A 32 3.30 10.02 -6.44
N ASP A 33 4.31 10.54 -5.74
CA ASP A 33 4.71 10.11 -4.40
C ASP A 33 3.92 10.94 -3.38
N VAL A 34 2.83 10.36 -2.86
CA VAL A 34 1.78 11.11 -2.17
C VAL A 34 2.10 11.30 -0.70
N ASN A 35 2.16 12.56 -0.26
CA ASN A 35 2.10 12.93 1.14
C ASN A 35 0.65 13.09 1.58
N TYR A 36 -0.05 11.99 1.82
CA TYR A 36 -1.44 11.97 2.30
C TYR A 36 -1.57 12.60 3.70
N GLY A 37 -2.78 13.01 4.08
CA GLY A 37 -3.07 13.54 5.41
C GLY A 37 -2.62 12.57 6.49
N GLY A 38 -1.79 13.08 7.41
CA GLY A 38 -1.06 12.25 8.38
C GLY A 38 0.45 12.22 8.15
N SER A 39 0.93 12.62 6.96
CA SER A 39 2.35 12.71 6.68
C SER A 39 3.06 13.73 7.58
N THR A 40 4.28 13.41 8.00
CA THR A 40 5.15 14.32 8.77
C THR A 40 5.75 15.40 7.87
N GLY A 41 6.35 16.43 8.49
CA GLY A 41 6.99 17.52 7.74
C GLY A 41 6.07 18.67 7.34
N PHE A 42 4.75 18.54 7.56
CA PHE A 42 3.73 19.54 7.21
C PHE A 42 3.04 20.16 8.45
N GLY A 43 3.64 19.98 9.61
CA GLY A 43 3.10 20.47 10.89
C GLY A 43 2.13 19.50 11.57
N ARG A 44 1.80 19.82 12.82
CA ARG A 44 0.99 18.96 13.69
C ARG A 44 -0.42 18.75 13.14
N ALA A 45 -1.09 19.82 12.73
CA ALA A 45 -2.46 19.78 12.22
C ALA A 45 -2.59 18.85 11.00
N TYR A 46 -1.59 18.85 10.11
CA TYR A 46 -1.58 17.94 8.97
C TYR A 46 -1.37 16.48 9.39
N ARG A 47 -0.44 16.24 10.31
CA ARG A 47 -0.18 14.89 10.83
C ARG A 47 -1.40 14.32 11.56
N GLU A 48 -2.11 15.15 12.33
CA GLU A 48 -3.28 14.73 13.11
C GLU A 48 -4.52 14.43 12.24
N ARG A 49 -4.50 14.75 10.94
CA ARG A 49 -5.57 14.37 10.00
C ARG A 49 -5.76 12.85 9.91
N LEU A 50 -4.75 12.05 10.22
CA LEU A 50 -4.83 10.60 10.19
C LEU A 50 -5.41 10.00 11.48
N ASN A 51 -5.54 10.77 12.55
CA ASN A 51 -6.11 10.31 13.80
C ASN A 51 -7.58 9.86 13.60
N GLY A 52 -7.84 8.59 13.90
CA GLY A 52 -9.13 7.95 13.61
C GLY A 52 -9.44 7.84 12.10
N GLY A 53 -8.51 8.21 11.21
CA GLY A 53 -8.73 8.33 9.77
C GLY A 53 -7.91 7.40 8.89
N TRP A 54 -7.04 6.56 9.46
CA TRP A 54 -6.23 5.63 8.67
C TRP A 54 -7.11 4.60 7.95
N GLY A 55 -6.81 4.37 6.67
CA GLY A 55 -7.63 3.60 5.74
C GLY A 55 -8.76 4.41 5.08
N VAL A 56 -8.89 5.69 5.41
CA VAL A 56 -9.87 6.61 4.81
C VAL A 56 -9.16 7.82 4.21
N VAL A 57 -8.43 8.57 5.02
CA VAL A 57 -7.75 9.82 4.59
C VAL A 57 -6.62 9.52 3.60
N ASP A 58 -5.78 8.55 3.91
CA ASP A 58 -4.69 8.11 3.06
C ASP A 58 -5.17 7.55 1.72
N VAL A 59 -6.24 6.77 1.73
CA VAL A 59 -6.89 6.21 0.54
C VAL A 59 -7.48 7.33 -0.34
N SER A 60 -8.26 8.22 0.29
CA SER A 60 -8.90 9.34 -0.41
C SER A 60 -7.86 10.28 -1.05
N ASP A 61 -6.79 10.62 -0.31
CA ASP A 61 -5.76 11.53 -0.80
C ASP A 61 -4.94 10.90 -1.94
N CYS A 62 -4.64 9.58 -1.90
CA CYS A 62 -3.99 8.88 -3.00
C CYS A 62 -4.86 8.83 -4.26
N ALA A 63 -6.15 8.52 -4.10
CA ALA A 63 -7.10 8.52 -5.21
C ALA A 63 -7.31 9.92 -5.80
N ALA A 64 -7.43 10.94 -4.95
CA ALA A 64 -7.57 12.33 -5.37
C ALA A 64 -6.34 12.85 -6.14
N ALA A 65 -5.13 12.47 -5.71
CA ALA A 65 -3.90 12.81 -6.43
C ALA A 65 -3.89 12.23 -7.85
N ALA A 66 -4.27 10.96 -8.01
CA ALA A 66 -4.40 10.32 -9.32
C ALA A 66 -5.46 11.02 -10.18
N GLN A 67 -6.64 11.27 -9.62
CA GLN A 67 -7.76 11.91 -10.30
C GLN A 67 -7.43 13.35 -10.75
N ALA A 68 -6.71 14.10 -9.93
CA ALA A 68 -6.25 15.43 -10.29
C ALA A 68 -5.31 15.41 -11.51
N LEU A 69 -4.40 14.43 -11.58
CA LEU A 69 -3.50 14.28 -12.72
C LEU A 69 -4.22 13.80 -13.98
N ILE A 70 -5.25 12.95 -13.85
CA ILE A 70 -6.12 12.56 -14.97
C ILE A 70 -6.87 13.79 -15.50
N THR A 71 -7.51 14.54 -14.62
CA THR A 71 -8.29 15.74 -14.97
C THR A 71 -7.41 16.82 -15.63
N ALA A 72 -6.15 16.94 -15.19
CA ALA A 72 -5.17 17.84 -15.80
C ALA A 72 -4.59 17.32 -17.15
N GLY A 73 -5.04 16.18 -17.66
CA GLY A 73 -4.52 15.56 -18.88
C GLY A 73 -3.07 15.06 -18.78
N ARG A 74 -2.56 14.87 -17.55
CA ARG A 74 -1.19 14.44 -17.28
C ARG A 74 -1.07 12.91 -17.05
N ALA A 75 -2.19 12.20 -16.92
CA ALA A 75 -2.24 10.76 -16.76
C ALA A 75 -3.41 10.18 -17.56
N HIS A 76 -3.21 8.98 -18.13
CA HIS A 76 -4.27 8.27 -18.84
C HIS A 76 -5.13 7.49 -17.82
N PRO A 77 -6.47 7.62 -17.81
CA PRO A 77 -7.33 7.02 -16.78
C PRO A 77 -7.24 5.50 -16.69
N GLU A 78 -6.97 4.83 -17.83
CA GLU A 78 -6.83 3.37 -17.86
C GLU A 78 -5.40 2.85 -17.55
N ARG A 79 -4.45 3.75 -17.25
CA ARG A 79 -3.04 3.41 -17.03
C ARG A 79 -2.53 3.97 -15.70
N ILE A 80 -3.29 3.68 -14.64
CA ILE A 80 -2.98 4.12 -13.28
C ILE A 80 -2.70 2.91 -12.40
N ALA A 81 -1.48 2.81 -11.88
CA ALA A 81 -1.10 1.81 -10.89
C ALA A 81 -0.86 2.46 -9.53
N ILE A 82 -0.96 1.67 -8.46
CA ILE A 82 -0.61 2.09 -7.10
C ILE A 82 0.33 1.07 -6.48
N GLU A 83 1.35 1.55 -5.73
CA GLU A 83 2.24 0.69 -4.97
C GLU A 83 2.52 1.21 -3.56
N GLY A 84 2.81 0.31 -2.65
CA GLY A 84 3.24 0.66 -1.30
C GLY A 84 3.80 -0.53 -0.52
N GLY A 85 4.52 -0.23 0.55
CA GLY A 85 5.03 -1.22 1.48
C GLY A 85 4.48 -1.01 2.89
N SER A 86 4.34 -2.08 3.69
CA SER A 86 3.88 -2.01 5.09
C SER A 86 2.53 -1.27 5.19
N ALA A 87 2.46 -0.19 5.97
CA ALA A 87 1.29 0.69 6.01
C ALA A 87 0.91 1.29 4.64
N GLY A 88 1.88 1.57 3.77
CA GLY A 88 1.60 1.98 2.39
C GLY A 88 1.01 0.84 1.54
N GLY A 89 1.40 -0.41 1.83
CA GLY A 89 0.76 -1.59 1.25
C GLY A 89 -0.70 -1.74 1.68
N PHE A 90 -1.00 -1.43 2.94
CA PHE A 90 -2.36 -1.34 3.43
C PHE A 90 -3.16 -0.28 2.66
N THR A 91 -2.62 0.94 2.55
CA THR A 91 -3.26 2.02 1.78
C THR A 91 -3.47 1.61 0.31
N THR A 92 -2.50 0.91 -0.30
CA THR A 92 -2.64 0.34 -1.64
C THR A 92 -3.85 -0.59 -1.73
N LEU A 93 -3.92 -1.61 -0.89
CA LEU A 93 -5.03 -2.58 -0.90
C LEU A 93 -6.37 -1.93 -0.58
N ALA A 94 -6.42 -1.04 0.42
CA ALA A 94 -7.62 -0.30 0.76
C ALA A 94 -8.10 0.60 -0.40
N ALA A 95 -7.17 1.24 -1.12
CA ALA A 95 -7.50 2.01 -2.32
C ALA A 95 -8.10 1.13 -3.43
N LEU A 96 -7.61 -0.10 -3.61
CA LEU A 96 -8.18 -1.06 -4.55
C LEU A 96 -9.57 -1.58 -4.10
N CYS A 97 -9.84 -1.65 -2.78
CA CYS A 97 -11.15 -2.05 -2.25
C CYS A 97 -12.20 -0.95 -2.39
N PHE A 98 -11.80 0.31 -2.16
CA PHE A 98 -12.76 1.39 -1.88
C PHE A 98 -12.77 2.51 -2.94
N THR A 99 -11.96 2.38 -4.01
CA THR A 99 -11.94 3.32 -5.13
C THR A 99 -11.84 2.59 -6.47
N ASP A 100 -12.24 3.26 -7.56
CA ASP A 100 -12.21 2.70 -8.92
C ASP A 100 -11.13 3.35 -9.79
N VAL A 101 -10.18 4.06 -9.20
CA VAL A 101 -9.18 4.84 -9.92
C VAL A 101 -8.05 3.97 -10.46
N PHE A 102 -7.67 2.92 -9.73
CA PHE A 102 -6.49 2.12 -9.99
C PHE A 102 -6.80 0.89 -10.84
N ARG A 103 -5.88 0.52 -11.74
CA ARG A 103 -6.01 -0.61 -12.66
C ARG A 103 -5.09 -1.79 -12.32
N ALA A 104 -4.12 -1.58 -11.44
CA ALA A 104 -3.24 -2.60 -10.89
C ALA A 104 -2.62 -2.12 -9.58
N GLY A 105 -2.27 -3.06 -8.69
CA GLY A 105 -1.59 -2.77 -7.43
C GLY A 105 -0.37 -3.63 -7.20
N ALA A 106 0.65 -3.10 -6.51
CA ALA A 106 1.79 -3.86 -6.03
C ALA A 106 2.05 -3.57 -4.55
N CYS A 107 2.19 -4.62 -3.77
CA CYS A 107 2.29 -4.56 -2.32
C CYS A 107 3.56 -5.24 -1.83
N ARG A 108 4.30 -4.58 -0.95
CA ARG A 108 5.46 -5.16 -0.28
C ARG A 108 5.14 -5.31 1.21
N TYR A 109 5.23 -6.53 1.74
CA TYR A 109 4.98 -6.83 3.17
C TYR A 109 3.81 -6.02 3.73
N ALA A 110 2.66 -6.08 3.02
CA ALA A 110 1.52 -5.21 3.29
C ALA A 110 0.69 -5.67 4.48
N VAL A 111 0.24 -4.71 5.30
CA VAL A 111 -0.82 -4.96 6.27
C VAL A 111 -2.14 -5.18 5.51
N CYS A 112 -2.82 -6.29 5.79
CA CYS A 112 -4.09 -6.67 5.14
C CYS A 112 -5.24 -6.78 6.13
N ASP A 113 -4.91 -7.03 7.41
CA ASP A 113 -5.86 -7.29 8.49
C ASP A 113 -5.45 -6.47 9.73
N LEU A 114 -6.18 -5.38 9.98
CA LEU A 114 -5.92 -4.47 11.12
C LEU A 114 -6.28 -5.15 12.46
N THR A 115 -7.28 -6.04 12.46
CA THR A 115 -7.66 -6.79 13.66
C THR A 115 -6.54 -7.73 14.09
N ALA A 116 -5.94 -8.47 13.17
CA ALA A 116 -4.77 -9.29 13.46
C ALA A 116 -3.60 -8.42 13.95
N MET A 117 -3.35 -7.27 13.31
CA MET A 117 -2.31 -6.33 13.76
C MET A 117 -2.55 -5.85 15.19
N ALA A 118 -3.78 -5.54 15.59
CA ALA A 118 -4.10 -5.06 16.93
C ALA A 118 -3.87 -6.13 18.01
N VAL A 119 -4.08 -7.40 17.66
CA VAL A 119 -3.88 -8.54 18.58
C VAL A 119 -2.40 -8.88 18.76
N ASP A 120 -1.62 -8.84 17.66
CA ASP A 120 -0.22 -9.31 17.63
C ASP A 120 0.81 -8.18 17.78
N THR A 121 0.38 -6.96 18.11
CA THR A 121 1.23 -5.77 18.14
C THR A 121 2.33 -5.83 19.19
N HIS A 122 3.53 -5.37 18.82
CA HIS A 122 4.66 -5.17 19.72
C HIS A 122 4.37 -4.13 20.81
N ARG A 123 5.01 -4.29 21.96
CA ARG A 123 4.87 -3.42 23.13
C ARG A 123 5.05 -1.92 22.85
N PHE A 124 5.86 -1.54 21.87
CA PHE A 124 6.12 -0.16 21.46
C PHE A 124 5.03 0.45 20.59
N GLU A 125 4.21 -0.37 19.92
CA GLU A 125 3.12 0.05 19.05
C GLU A 125 1.74 -0.28 19.62
N ALA A 126 1.68 -0.82 20.84
CA ALA A 126 0.48 -1.36 21.48
C ALA A 126 -0.71 -0.37 21.54
N ARG A 127 -0.44 0.94 21.44
CA ARG A 127 -1.47 2.00 21.42
C ARG A 127 -1.43 2.89 20.19
N TYR A 128 -0.58 2.54 19.22
CA TYR A 128 -0.44 3.33 18.01
C TYR A 128 -1.70 3.25 17.13
N LEU A 129 -2.24 2.05 17.01
CA LEU A 129 -3.48 1.81 16.27
C LEU A 129 -4.70 2.47 16.95
N ASP A 130 -4.71 2.58 18.28
CA ASP A 130 -5.78 3.28 19.00
C ASP A 130 -5.94 4.73 18.51
N THR A 131 -4.83 5.40 18.22
CA THR A 131 -4.87 6.77 17.69
C THR A 131 -5.29 6.81 16.22
N LEU A 132 -4.86 5.85 15.41
CA LEU A 132 -5.05 5.87 13.95
C LEU A 132 -6.41 5.31 13.52
N VAL A 133 -6.93 4.33 14.26
CA VAL A 133 -8.16 3.61 13.91
C VAL A 133 -9.24 3.86 14.96
N GLY A 134 -8.92 3.59 16.24
CA GLY A 134 -9.84 3.70 17.37
C GLY A 134 -9.40 2.77 18.49
N ALA A 135 -9.99 2.93 19.68
CA ALA A 135 -9.62 2.15 20.86
C ALA A 135 -9.86 0.64 20.64
N TRP A 136 -8.86 -0.16 20.92
CA TRP A 136 -8.97 -1.63 20.87
C TRP A 136 -9.20 -2.19 22.30
N PRO A 137 -10.16 -3.10 22.51
CA PRO A 137 -11.02 -3.77 21.50
C PRO A 137 -12.39 -3.09 21.26
N GLU A 138 -12.68 -1.96 21.87
CA GLU A 138 -13.99 -1.30 21.87
C GLU A 138 -14.45 -0.92 20.45
N ASP A 139 -13.52 -0.43 19.61
CA ASP A 139 -13.77 -0.04 18.22
C ASP A 139 -13.49 -1.15 17.19
N ARG A 140 -13.50 -2.43 17.59
CA ARG A 140 -13.16 -3.57 16.72
C ARG A 140 -13.88 -3.53 15.38
N ALA A 141 -15.14 -3.15 15.35
CA ALA A 141 -15.92 -3.07 14.11
C ALA A 141 -15.27 -2.15 13.06
N ARG A 142 -14.61 -1.06 13.52
CA ARG A 142 -13.89 -0.14 12.63
C ARG A 142 -12.61 -0.75 12.05
N TYR A 143 -11.93 -1.62 12.81
CA TYR A 143 -10.78 -2.38 12.32
C TYR A 143 -11.20 -3.35 11.22
N ASP A 144 -12.29 -4.09 11.44
CA ASP A 144 -12.83 -5.03 10.45
C ASP A 144 -13.33 -4.26 9.20
N GLU A 145 -14.06 -3.16 9.36
CA GLU A 145 -14.57 -2.31 8.27
C GLU A 145 -13.45 -1.77 7.37
N ARG A 146 -12.27 -1.48 7.91
CA ARG A 146 -11.15 -0.91 7.16
C ARG A 146 -10.13 -1.93 6.69
N SER A 147 -10.21 -3.18 7.14
CA SER A 147 -9.28 -4.24 6.76
C SER A 147 -9.51 -4.69 5.32
N PRO A 148 -8.54 -4.52 4.39
CA PRO A 148 -8.69 -4.97 3.01
C PRO A 148 -9.05 -6.44 2.88
N LEU A 149 -8.58 -7.29 3.80
CA LEU A 149 -8.88 -8.72 3.81
C LEU A 149 -10.38 -9.01 3.94
N GLN A 150 -11.12 -8.19 4.72
CA GLN A 150 -12.57 -8.33 4.89
C GLN A 150 -13.36 -7.88 3.64
N HIS A 151 -12.70 -7.17 2.73
CA HIS A 151 -13.29 -6.59 1.53
C HIS A 151 -12.56 -7.03 0.25
N ALA A 152 -11.88 -8.17 0.30
CA ALA A 152 -11.13 -8.70 -0.85
C ALA A 152 -12.04 -8.96 -2.08
N ASP A 153 -13.32 -9.18 -1.84
CA ASP A 153 -14.37 -9.32 -2.86
C ASP A 153 -14.64 -8.03 -3.66
N ARG A 154 -14.17 -6.87 -3.19
CA ARG A 154 -14.30 -5.59 -3.90
C ARG A 154 -13.17 -5.31 -4.87
N ILE A 155 -12.01 -5.95 -4.71
CA ILE A 155 -10.87 -5.77 -5.62
C ILE A 155 -11.16 -6.47 -6.95
N ARG A 156 -11.01 -5.73 -8.06
CA ARG A 156 -11.27 -6.23 -9.42
C ARG A 156 -10.05 -6.22 -10.33
N CYS A 157 -8.99 -5.54 -9.93
CA CYS A 157 -7.76 -5.40 -10.71
C CYS A 157 -6.64 -6.32 -10.21
N PRO A 158 -5.66 -6.64 -11.08
CA PRO A 158 -4.52 -7.49 -10.73
C PRO A 158 -3.68 -6.95 -9.57
N VAL A 159 -3.18 -7.84 -8.73
CA VAL A 159 -2.33 -7.48 -7.58
C VAL A 159 -1.07 -8.35 -7.53
N LEU A 160 0.08 -7.68 -7.35
CA LEU A 160 1.39 -8.32 -7.12
C LEU A 160 1.80 -8.13 -5.66
N PHE A 161 2.21 -9.22 -5.01
CA PHE A 161 2.72 -9.22 -3.64
C PHE A 161 4.18 -9.63 -3.59
N PHE A 162 4.93 -8.93 -2.73
CA PHE A 162 6.28 -9.29 -2.31
C PHE A 162 6.32 -9.44 -0.80
N GLN A 163 6.83 -10.58 -0.31
CA GLN A 163 6.85 -10.88 1.12
C GLN A 163 8.16 -11.54 1.53
N GLY A 164 8.75 -11.04 2.62
CA GLY A 164 9.88 -11.70 3.29
C GLY A 164 9.38 -12.76 4.28
N LEU A 165 9.95 -13.97 4.22
CA LEU A 165 9.54 -15.06 5.11
C LEU A 165 10.03 -14.88 6.56
N GLN A 166 10.99 -13.97 6.79
CA GLN A 166 11.47 -13.63 8.14
C GLN A 166 10.81 -12.37 8.71
N ASP A 167 9.71 -11.90 8.11
CA ASP A 167 9.00 -10.72 8.56
C ASP A 167 8.24 -11.01 9.88
N LYS A 168 8.67 -10.32 10.94
CA LYS A 168 8.07 -10.40 12.28
C LYS A 168 7.18 -9.20 12.62
N VAL A 169 7.10 -8.22 11.73
CA VAL A 169 6.27 -7.02 11.89
C VAL A 169 4.92 -7.22 11.20
N VAL A 170 4.95 -7.65 9.94
CA VAL A 170 3.77 -8.08 9.19
C VAL A 170 4.01 -9.53 8.77
N PRO A 171 3.48 -10.51 9.51
CA PRO A 171 3.72 -11.93 9.23
C PRO A 171 3.29 -12.35 7.83
N PRO A 172 4.02 -13.30 7.18
CA PRO A 172 3.71 -13.78 5.83
C PRO A 172 2.27 -14.27 5.65
N GLU A 173 1.65 -14.76 6.72
CA GLU A 173 0.27 -15.22 6.73
C GLU A 173 -0.73 -14.14 6.31
N GLN A 174 -0.45 -12.86 6.56
CA GLN A 174 -1.31 -11.77 6.07
C GLN A 174 -1.32 -11.73 4.54
N THR A 175 -0.16 -11.79 3.90
CA THR A 175 -0.04 -11.85 2.45
C THR A 175 -0.69 -13.12 1.88
N GLU A 176 -0.47 -14.28 2.51
CA GLU A 176 -1.04 -15.56 2.06
C GLU A 176 -2.58 -15.54 2.11
N ARG A 177 -3.16 -15.08 3.22
CA ARG A 177 -4.62 -14.96 3.39
C ARG A 177 -5.23 -14.01 2.37
N MET A 178 -4.59 -12.84 2.15
CA MET A 178 -5.08 -11.86 1.18
C MET A 178 -4.99 -12.40 -0.25
N ALA A 179 -3.88 -13.01 -0.62
CA ALA A 179 -3.70 -13.61 -1.94
C ALA A 179 -4.69 -14.75 -2.19
N ALA A 180 -4.96 -15.58 -1.19
CA ALA A 180 -5.95 -16.65 -1.28
C ALA A 180 -7.37 -16.10 -1.46
N ALA A 181 -7.76 -15.07 -0.71
CA ALA A 181 -9.05 -14.42 -0.83
C ALA A 181 -9.26 -13.79 -2.23
N LEU A 182 -8.24 -13.10 -2.74
CA LEU A 182 -8.30 -12.51 -4.09
C LEU A 182 -8.42 -13.57 -5.18
N ARG A 183 -7.65 -14.67 -5.10
CA ARG A 183 -7.75 -15.79 -6.05
C ARG A 183 -9.12 -16.45 -6.03
N ALA A 184 -9.70 -16.62 -4.83
CA ALA A 184 -11.06 -17.16 -4.68
C ALA A 184 -12.12 -16.28 -5.36
N ASN A 185 -11.87 -14.96 -5.46
CA ASN A 185 -12.71 -13.99 -6.15
C ASN A 185 -12.37 -13.84 -7.65
N GLY A 186 -11.48 -14.69 -8.20
CA GLY A 186 -11.09 -14.65 -9.60
C GLY A 186 -10.16 -13.50 -10.00
N VAL A 187 -9.56 -12.83 -9.03
CA VAL A 187 -8.60 -11.74 -9.27
C VAL A 187 -7.24 -12.33 -9.65
N PRO A 188 -6.57 -11.86 -10.71
CA PRO A 188 -5.19 -12.25 -11.01
C PRO A 188 -4.23 -11.81 -9.90
N VAL A 189 -3.56 -12.77 -9.27
CA VAL A 189 -2.64 -12.53 -8.15
C VAL A 189 -1.31 -13.23 -8.37
N GLU A 190 -0.25 -12.47 -8.29
CA GLU A 190 1.11 -12.96 -8.23
C GLU A 190 1.71 -12.74 -6.84
N VAL A 191 2.52 -13.67 -6.36
CA VAL A 191 3.20 -13.59 -5.07
C VAL A 191 4.66 -13.98 -5.24
N ARG A 192 5.55 -13.17 -4.69
CA ARG A 192 6.99 -13.44 -4.62
C ARG A 192 7.42 -13.51 -3.16
N LEU A 193 8.02 -14.61 -2.78
CA LEU A 193 8.48 -14.88 -1.42
C LEU A 193 10.00 -14.85 -1.37
N PHE A 194 10.57 -14.18 -0.37
CA PHE A 194 12.00 -14.05 -0.16
C PHE A 194 12.40 -14.69 1.17
N GLU A 195 13.08 -15.82 1.13
CA GLU A 195 13.40 -16.64 2.30
C GLU A 195 14.24 -15.92 3.36
N GLN A 196 15.14 -15.04 2.92
CA GLN A 196 16.12 -14.38 3.78
C GLN A 196 15.73 -12.94 4.16
N GLU A 197 14.60 -12.44 3.65
CA GLU A 197 14.15 -11.08 3.90
C GLU A 197 13.15 -11.00 5.04
N GLY A 198 13.21 -9.89 5.78
CA GLY A 198 12.26 -9.53 6.84
C GLY A 198 11.37 -8.35 6.43
N HIS A 199 11.00 -7.54 7.44
CA HIS A 199 10.21 -6.32 7.19
C HIS A 199 11.09 -5.23 6.57
N GLY A 200 10.92 -4.98 5.28
CA GLY A 200 11.82 -4.13 4.48
C GLY A 200 12.97 -4.95 3.88
N PHE A 201 13.03 -4.99 2.56
CA PHE A 201 14.04 -5.74 1.84
C PHE A 201 15.39 -5.02 1.90
N ARG A 202 16.43 -5.74 2.29
CA ARG A 202 17.78 -5.20 2.51
C ARG A 202 18.78 -5.63 1.46
N ASP A 203 18.59 -6.82 0.91
CA ASP A 203 19.43 -7.31 -0.17
C ASP A 203 19.20 -6.48 -1.44
N SER A 204 20.29 -5.99 -2.04
CA SER A 204 20.22 -5.15 -3.23
C SER A 204 19.69 -5.89 -4.47
N ALA A 205 19.99 -7.17 -4.60
CA ALA A 205 19.46 -7.98 -5.70
C ALA A 205 17.95 -8.15 -5.56
N VAL A 206 17.45 -8.37 -4.33
CA VAL A 206 16.01 -8.41 -4.05
C VAL A 206 15.34 -7.06 -4.34
N GLN A 207 15.96 -5.94 -3.96
CA GLN A 207 15.41 -4.61 -4.25
C GLN A 207 15.33 -4.36 -5.77
N ILE A 208 16.35 -4.76 -6.53
CA ILE A 208 16.35 -4.65 -8.00
C ILE A 208 15.25 -5.54 -8.58
N GLN A 209 15.18 -6.81 -8.18
CA GLN A 209 14.16 -7.74 -8.63
C GLN A 209 12.75 -7.20 -8.37
N VAL A 210 12.49 -6.65 -7.19
CA VAL A 210 11.19 -6.04 -6.84
C VAL A 210 10.84 -4.89 -7.79
N LEU A 211 11.78 -4.02 -8.13
CA LEU A 211 11.56 -2.92 -9.08
C LEU A 211 11.26 -3.45 -10.49
N GLU A 212 12.08 -4.38 -10.98
CA GLU A 212 11.96 -4.92 -12.34
C GLU A 212 10.68 -5.74 -12.52
N GLU A 213 10.35 -6.61 -11.57
CA GLU A 213 9.13 -7.41 -11.63
C GLU A 213 7.87 -6.55 -11.45
N THR A 214 7.92 -5.50 -10.61
CA THR A 214 6.80 -4.56 -10.49
C THR A 214 6.57 -3.82 -11.82
N GLU A 215 7.63 -3.36 -12.47
CA GLU A 215 7.51 -2.70 -13.77
C GLU A 215 6.97 -3.66 -14.84
N ALA A 216 7.51 -4.85 -14.96
CA ALA A 216 7.07 -5.85 -15.91
C ALA A 216 5.57 -6.19 -15.71
N PHE A 217 5.17 -6.42 -14.46
CA PHE A 217 3.79 -6.66 -14.09
C PHE A 217 2.87 -5.51 -14.48
N PHE A 218 3.22 -4.27 -14.14
CA PHE A 218 2.37 -3.13 -14.50
C PHE A 218 2.33 -2.89 -16.01
N ARG A 219 3.43 -3.09 -16.74
CA ARG A 219 3.41 -2.97 -18.20
C ARG A 219 2.46 -3.98 -18.83
N GLU A 220 2.54 -5.23 -18.42
CA GLU A 220 1.66 -6.30 -18.92
C GLU A 220 0.19 -5.99 -18.61
N ARG A 221 -0.10 -5.64 -17.35
CA ARG A 221 -1.50 -5.45 -16.88
C ARG A 221 -2.14 -4.16 -17.38
N LEU A 222 -1.35 -3.14 -17.72
CA LEU A 222 -1.83 -1.86 -18.25
C LEU A 222 -1.74 -1.75 -19.77
N GLY A 223 -1.19 -2.75 -20.45
CA GLY A 223 -1.03 -2.76 -21.91
C GLY A 223 -0.10 -1.66 -22.42
N ILE A 224 1.10 -1.52 -21.81
CA ILE A 224 2.08 -0.47 -22.15
C ILE A 224 3.48 -1.02 -22.30
#